data_b2ec7ddec4db096421b2ce547267fb62
#
_entry.id   b2ec7ddec4db096421b2ce547267fb62
#
_cell.length_a   1.000
_cell.length_b   1.000
_cell.length_c   1.000
_cell.angle_alpha   90.00
_cell.angle_beta   90.00
_cell.angle_gamma   90.00
#
_symmetry.space_group_name_H-M   'P 1'
#
loop_
_entity.id
_entity.type
_entity.pdbx_description
1 polymer ?
#
loop_
_entity_poly.entity_id
_entity_poly.type
_entity_poly.pdbx_seq_one_letter_code
_entity_poly.pdbx_strand_id
1 'polypeptide(L)'
;MRQSRTPGTGAPGTPGTPAPTTPSLGNYAHPSATSDNEAARFLLQAQFSASTAEIAALRATTYADWLESQFNAGLSQGGWDWLNQRGYADISNDTAYYDNSYPADYMIWYQLMKSPDGLRKRVALALSEICVVSLSGVDIAWRCHAMAWYWDQLVNNAFGNYRSVLENVTLNAAMGYYLNTRGNQKENPATGRQPDENYAREVMQLMSIGLVELNIDGSPKKDGAGKPIDSYTMNDVTNLARVFTGYDYDQTQNVPTTVPGTTRVVSNTTFARLPMALNASRHSTLAATFLGTTIPANTPGAAALKTALDTLFNHPNVGPFIGKQLIQRLVTSNPSPAYVARVAAAFNNNGAGVRGDLRAVVKAILLDDEARSPAGLTQPGFGKLREPMLRFVQWGRTFGIHSAQGSWKIGDLSDPGSR
;
A
#
# COMPACT_ATOMS: atom_id res chain seq x y z
N MET A 1 0.21 -70.00 19.18
CA MET A 1 -0.17 -69.22 20.38
C MET A 1 -0.48 -67.81 19.95
N ARG A 2 -1.75 -67.40 19.98
CA ARG A 2 -2.18 -66.02 19.67
C ARG A 2 -2.19 -65.21 20.95
N GLN A 3 -1.47 -64.10 20.98
CA GLN A 3 -1.60 -63.10 22.05
C GLN A 3 -2.61 -62.05 21.67
N SER A 4 -3.63 -61.90 22.49
CA SER A 4 -4.67 -60.89 22.44
C SER A 4 -4.14 -59.51 22.82
N ARG A 5 -4.40 -58.47 22.03
CA ARG A 5 -4.23 -57.08 22.37
C ARG A 5 -5.53 -56.53 22.96
N THR A 6 -5.45 -56.00 24.15
CA THR A 6 -6.50 -55.24 24.83
C THR A 6 -6.64 -53.85 24.21
N PRO A 7 -7.84 -53.26 24.06
CA PRO A 7 -8.03 -51.91 23.57
C PRO A 7 -7.74 -50.88 24.69
N GLY A 8 -6.88 -49.88 24.35
CA GLY A 8 -6.65 -48.75 25.23
C GLY A 8 -7.82 -47.76 25.20
N THR A 9 -8.28 -47.37 26.36
CA THR A 9 -9.29 -46.36 26.60
C THR A 9 -8.72 -44.96 26.24
N GLY A 10 -9.22 -44.39 25.12
CA GLY A 10 -8.93 -43.01 24.75
C GLY A 10 -9.63 -42.02 25.70
N ALA A 11 -8.89 -41.04 26.21
CA ALA A 11 -9.45 -39.91 26.94
C ALA A 11 -10.39 -39.06 26.06
N PRO A 12 -11.44 -38.44 26.63
CA PRO A 12 -12.37 -37.60 25.85
C PRO A 12 -11.61 -36.33 25.36
N GLY A 13 -11.62 -36.15 24.05
CA GLY A 13 -11.09 -34.94 23.42
C GLY A 13 -11.85 -33.68 23.88
N THR A 14 -11.10 -32.68 24.22
CA THR A 14 -11.64 -31.33 24.49
C THR A 14 -12.44 -30.84 23.27
N PRO A 15 -13.65 -30.26 23.45
CA PRO A 15 -14.40 -29.68 22.35
C PRO A 15 -13.57 -28.63 21.64
N GLY A 16 -13.24 -28.85 20.38
CA GLY A 16 -12.54 -27.86 19.56
C GLY A 16 -13.38 -26.59 19.46
N THR A 17 -12.76 -25.45 19.71
CA THR A 17 -13.35 -24.14 19.43
C THR A 17 -13.81 -24.14 17.97
N PRO A 18 -15.08 -23.77 17.68
CA PRO A 18 -15.54 -23.69 16.29
C PRO A 18 -14.63 -22.75 15.52
N ALA A 19 -14.12 -23.21 14.38
CA ALA A 19 -13.41 -22.34 13.45
C ALA A 19 -14.32 -21.13 13.13
N PRO A 20 -13.79 -19.90 13.10
CA PRO A 20 -14.58 -18.74 12.75
C PRO A 20 -15.20 -18.99 11.37
N THR A 21 -16.53 -19.02 11.32
CA THR A 21 -17.27 -19.14 10.07
C THR A 21 -16.93 -17.92 9.22
N THR A 22 -16.23 -18.15 8.12
CA THR A 22 -15.98 -17.12 7.10
C THR A 22 -17.32 -16.56 6.64
N PRO A 23 -17.57 -15.25 6.70
CA PRO A 23 -18.79 -14.68 6.15
C PRO A 23 -18.86 -15.08 4.68
N SER A 24 -19.90 -15.78 4.27
CA SER A 24 -20.19 -16.02 2.86
C SER A 24 -20.30 -14.66 2.17
N LEU A 25 -19.37 -14.33 1.27
CA LEU A 25 -19.35 -13.08 0.50
C LEU A 25 -20.55 -12.99 -0.48
N GLY A 26 -21.57 -13.80 -0.33
CA GLY A 26 -22.67 -14.01 -1.28
C GLY A 26 -24.02 -13.38 -0.96
N ASN A 27 -24.27 -12.90 0.26
CA ASN A 27 -25.60 -12.39 0.65
C ASN A 27 -25.49 -10.96 1.18
N TYR A 28 -25.31 -10.00 0.26
CA TYR A 28 -25.42 -8.59 0.58
C TYR A 28 -26.88 -8.15 0.51
N ALA A 29 -27.33 -7.35 1.49
CA ALA A 29 -28.68 -6.80 1.50
C ALA A 29 -28.92 -5.80 0.35
N HIS A 30 -27.84 -5.20 -0.19
CA HIS A 30 -27.88 -4.20 -1.26
C HIS A 30 -27.00 -4.63 -2.45
N PRO A 31 -27.45 -5.58 -3.31
CA PRO A 31 -26.60 -6.14 -4.37
C PRO A 31 -26.43 -5.19 -5.57
N SER A 32 -27.36 -4.26 -5.79
CA SER A 32 -27.38 -3.33 -6.95
C SER A 32 -27.87 -1.95 -6.56
N ALA A 33 -27.53 -0.95 -7.37
CA ALA A 33 -28.04 0.40 -7.20
C ALA A 33 -29.51 0.48 -7.69
N THR A 34 -30.42 0.95 -6.83
CA THR A 34 -31.82 1.17 -7.16
C THR A 34 -32.07 2.59 -7.69
N SER A 35 -31.14 3.50 -7.49
CA SER A 35 -31.20 4.88 -7.95
C SER A 35 -29.84 5.40 -8.45
N ASP A 36 -29.86 6.51 -9.20
CA ASP A 36 -28.65 7.19 -9.66
C ASP A 36 -27.79 7.69 -8.48
N ASN A 37 -28.42 8.11 -7.39
CA ASN A 37 -27.72 8.55 -6.18
C ASN A 37 -26.95 7.41 -5.50
N GLU A 38 -27.52 6.21 -5.45
CA GLU A 38 -26.85 5.03 -4.90
C GLU A 38 -25.69 4.62 -5.80
N ALA A 39 -25.87 4.64 -7.12
CA ALA A 39 -24.83 4.35 -8.08
C ALA A 39 -23.68 5.38 -7.98
N ALA A 40 -24.00 6.66 -7.94
CA ALA A 40 -23.02 7.73 -7.77
C ALA A 40 -22.24 7.56 -6.46
N ARG A 41 -22.92 7.27 -5.33
CA ARG A 41 -22.29 7.02 -4.03
C ARG A 41 -21.28 5.88 -4.10
N PHE A 42 -21.64 4.75 -4.71
CA PHE A 42 -20.74 3.63 -4.90
C PHE A 42 -19.52 4.01 -5.75
N LEU A 43 -19.76 4.58 -6.93
CA LEU A 43 -18.68 4.97 -7.86
C LEU A 43 -17.71 5.97 -7.21
N LEU A 44 -18.22 6.94 -6.45
CA LEU A 44 -17.39 7.92 -5.76
C LEU A 44 -16.59 7.35 -4.58
N GLN A 45 -16.96 6.20 -4.04
CA GLN A 45 -16.16 5.45 -3.08
C GLN A 45 -15.13 4.56 -3.79
N ALA A 46 -15.53 3.92 -4.87
CA ALA A 46 -14.75 2.93 -5.61
C ALA A 46 -13.71 3.55 -6.56
N GLN A 47 -14.03 4.69 -7.19
CA GLN A 47 -13.19 5.37 -8.18
C GLN A 47 -13.22 6.90 -7.99
N PHE A 48 -12.84 7.66 -9.04
CA PHE A 48 -12.71 9.12 -8.93
C PHE A 48 -13.91 9.89 -9.44
N SER A 49 -14.80 9.30 -10.25
CA SER A 49 -15.90 9.97 -10.93
C SER A 49 -17.20 9.18 -10.85
N ALA A 50 -18.29 9.88 -11.15
CA ALA A 50 -19.63 9.31 -11.34
C ALA A 50 -20.35 10.13 -12.43
N SER A 51 -19.89 10.01 -13.67
CA SER A 51 -20.56 10.60 -14.82
C SER A 51 -21.89 9.88 -15.12
N THR A 52 -22.77 10.52 -15.89
CA THR A 52 -24.05 9.92 -16.28
C THR A 52 -23.86 8.55 -16.96
N ALA A 53 -22.83 8.43 -17.81
CA ALA A 53 -22.53 7.15 -18.48
C ALA A 53 -22.06 6.08 -17.50
N GLU A 54 -21.19 6.42 -16.52
CA GLU A 54 -20.72 5.48 -15.48
C GLU A 54 -21.87 5.04 -14.57
N ILE A 55 -22.76 5.97 -14.18
CA ILE A 55 -23.96 5.68 -13.39
C ILE A 55 -24.87 4.71 -14.15
N ALA A 56 -25.17 4.99 -15.42
CA ALA A 56 -26.01 4.13 -16.25
C ALA A 56 -25.40 2.73 -16.42
N ALA A 57 -24.09 2.64 -16.66
CA ALA A 57 -23.38 1.37 -16.78
C ALA A 57 -23.43 0.54 -15.46
N LEU A 58 -23.25 1.18 -14.30
CA LEU A 58 -23.34 0.50 -13.02
C LEU A 58 -24.77 0.02 -12.72
N ARG A 59 -25.80 0.84 -13.02
CA ARG A 59 -27.20 0.45 -12.80
C ARG A 59 -27.68 -0.72 -13.66
N ALA A 60 -26.96 -1.03 -14.74
CA ALA A 60 -27.24 -2.18 -15.60
C ALA A 60 -26.66 -3.51 -15.06
N THR A 61 -25.98 -3.49 -13.92
CA THR A 61 -25.31 -4.67 -13.35
C THR A 61 -25.37 -4.69 -11.81
N THR A 62 -24.82 -5.71 -11.17
CA THR A 62 -24.63 -5.72 -9.72
C THR A 62 -23.33 -5.01 -9.33
N TYR A 63 -23.24 -4.53 -8.07
CA TYR A 63 -21.99 -4.00 -7.54
C TYR A 63 -20.85 -5.03 -7.59
N ALA A 64 -21.16 -6.29 -7.32
CA ALA A 64 -20.19 -7.38 -7.34
C ALA A 64 -19.64 -7.64 -8.76
N ASP A 65 -20.52 -7.71 -9.76
CA ASP A 65 -20.11 -7.94 -11.16
C ASP A 65 -19.32 -6.73 -11.70
N TRP A 66 -19.72 -5.51 -11.34
CA TRP A 66 -18.95 -4.32 -11.67
C TRP A 66 -17.54 -4.40 -11.08
N LEU A 67 -17.39 -4.76 -9.80
CA LEU A 67 -16.07 -4.94 -9.17
C LEU A 67 -15.24 -6.00 -9.88
N GLU A 68 -15.84 -7.15 -10.20
CA GLU A 68 -15.14 -8.21 -10.94
C GLU A 68 -14.66 -7.71 -12.32
N SER A 69 -15.47 -6.92 -13.03
CA SER A 69 -15.06 -6.31 -14.29
C SER A 69 -13.85 -5.38 -14.12
N GLN A 70 -13.82 -4.58 -13.05
CA GLN A 70 -12.71 -3.68 -12.74
C GLN A 70 -11.44 -4.43 -12.28
N PHE A 71 -11.58 -5.49 -11.51
CA PHE A 71 -10.45 -6.33 -11.10
C PHE A 71 -9.77 -7.01 -12.29
N ASN A 72 -10.54 -7.38 -13.29
CA ASN A 72 -10.07 -8.05 -14.51
C ASN A 72 -9.68 -7.07 -15.61
N ALA A 73 -9.93 -5.77 -15.44
CA ALA A 73 -9.49 -4.75 -16.38
C ALA A 73 -7.94 -4.69 -16.45
N GLY A 74 -7.43 -4.54 -17.66
CA GLY A 74 -6.00 -4.38 -17.90
C GLY A 74 -5.42 -3.14 -17.22
N LEU A 75 -4.10 -3.15 -17.03
CA LEU A 75 -3.36 -1.98 -16.56
C LEU A 75 -3.37 -0.89 -17.65
N SER A 76 -3.68 0.33 -17.26
CA SER A 76 -3.45 1.50 -18.11
C SER A 76 -1.97 1.90 -18.11
N GLN A 77 -1.60 2.89 -18.93
CA GLN A 77 -0.24 3.42 -18.96
C GLN A 77 0.25 3.78 -17.56
N GLY A 78 1.42 3.27 -17.17
CA GLY A 78 2.08 3.59 -15.92
C GLY A 78 2.69 4.99 -15.90
N GLY A 79 3.03 5.44 -14.70
CA GLY A 79 3.71 6.72 -14.51
C GLY A 79 5.10 6.75 -15.12
N TRP A 80 5.86 5.66 -14.97
CA TRP A 80 7.18 5.50 -15.58
C TRP A 80 7.14 5.63 -17.10
N ASP A 81 6.25 4.90 -17.75
CA ASP A 81 6.13 4.92 -19.20
C ASP A 81 5.63 6.27 -19.71
N TRP A 82 4.76 6.93 -18.94
CA TRP A 82 4.30 8.26 -19.27
C TRP A 82 5.44 9.30 -19.23
N LEU A 83 6.31 9.26 -18.21
CA LEU A 83 7.49 10.13 -18.12
C LEU A 83 8.43 9.91 -19.31
N ASN A 84 8.73 8.65 -19.63
CA ASN A 84 9.61 8.31 -20.74
C ASN A 84 9.04 8.76 -22.09
N GLN A 85 7.77 8.53 -22.34
CA GLN A 85 7.09 8.94 -23.58
C GLN A 85 7.10 10.47 -23.75
N ARG A 86 7.16 11.22 -22.67
CA ARG A 86 7.25 12.67 -22.65
C ARG A 86 8.66 13.22 -22.75
N GLY A 87 9.67 12.38 -22.82
CA GLY A 87 11.06 12.79 -22.92
C GLY A 87 11.68 13.23 -21.60
N TYR A 88 11.02 12.99 -20.45
CA TYR A 88 11.54 13.41 -19.14
C TYR A 88 12.74 12.57 -18.66
N ALA A 89 13.16 11.53 -19.42
CA ALA A 89 14.40 10.81 -19.20
C ALA A 89 15.60 11.37 -19.99
N ASP A 90 15.40 12.42 -20.79
CA ASP A 90 16.44 13.03 -21.61
C ASP A 90 17.43 13.85 -20.75
N ILE A 91 18.66 13.35 -20.69
CA ILE A 91 19.76 14.00 -19.94
C ILE A 91 20.33 15.23 -20.65
N SER A 92 20.12 15.33 -21.95
CA SER A 92 20.64 16.43 -22.79
C SER A 92 19.73 17.65 -22.79
N ASN A 93 18.55 17.55 -22.20
CA ASN A 93 17.59 18.65 -22.13
C ASN A 93 18.07 19.76 -21.19
N ASP A 94 18.09 21.00 -21.67
CA ASP A 94 18.54 22.19 -20.93
C ASP A 94 17.78 22.43 -19.61
N THR A 95 16.56 21.88 -19.50
CA THR A 95 15.75 21.98 -18.25
C THR A 95 16.25 21.05 -17.15
N ALA A 96 17.26 20.23 -17.38
CA ALA A 96 17.85 19.33 -16.38
C ALA A 96 16.80 18.46 -15.64
N TYR A 97 15.99 17.71 -16.38
CA TYR A 97 14.90 16.89 -15.83
C TYR A 97 15.33 15.94 -14.71
N TYR A 98 16.60 15.52 -14.72
CA TYR A 98 17.19 14.68 -13.67
C TYR A 98 17.20 15.35 -12.27
N ASP A 99 17.12 16.67 -12.19
CA ASP A 99 17.09 17.42 -10.91
C ASP A 99 15.71 17.98 -10.55
N ASN A 100 14.78 18.00 -11.50
CA ASN A 100 13.48 18.63 -11.31
C ASN A 100 12.46 17.68 -10.68
N SER A 101 11.49 18.24 -9.95
CA SER A 101 10.41 17.51 -9.29
C SER A 101 9.08 17.61 -10.03
N TYR A 102 8.84 18.69 -10.79
CA TYR A 102 7.53 18.96 -11.41
C TYR A 102 7.04 17.91 -12.41
N PRO A 103 7.88 17.13 -13.13
CA PRO A 103 7.36 16.07 -14.01
C PRO A 103 6.59 14.98 -13.25
N ALA A 104 6.90 14.75 -11.97
CA ALA A 104 6.15 13.80 -11.16
C ALA A 104 4.74 14.34 -10.81
N ASP A 105 4.59 15.65 -10.59
CA ASP A 105 3.27 16.27 -10.39
C ASP A 105 2.41 16.15 -11.65
N TYR A 106 2.98 16.41 -12.82
CA TYR A 106 2.26 16.27 -14.09
C TYR A 106 1.83 14.82 -14.34
N MET A 107 2.74 13.90 -14.05
CA MET A 107 2.48 12.46 -14.14
C MET A 107 1.32 12.04 -13.26
N ILE A 108 1.32 12.41 -11.96
CA ILE A 108 0.26 11.96 -11.05
C ILE A 108 -1.10 12.56 -11.43
N TRP A 109 -1.14 13.83 -11.86
CA TRP A 109 -2.39 14.43 -12.35
C TRP A 109 -2.92 13.71 -13.58
N TYR A 110 -2.05 13.35 -14.56
CA TYR A 110 -2.46 12.53 -15.69
C TYR A 110 -3.04 11.19 -15.23
N GLN A 111 -2.35 10.48 -14.31
CA GLN A 111 -2.78 9.19 -13.79
C GLN A 111 -4.18 9.28 -13.16
N LEU A 112 -4.43 10.31 -12.36
CA LEU A 112 -5.71 10.47 -11.67
C LEU A 112 -6.82 10.96 -12.60
N MET A 113 -6.51 11.85 -13.56
CA MET A 113 -7.51 12.49 -14.43
C MET A 113 -7.92 11.64 -15.63
N LYS A 114 -7.02 10.82 -16.19
CA LYS A 114 -7.23 10.16 -17.49
C LYS A 114 -7.25 8.64 -17.46
N SER A 115 -6.63 8.00 -16.46
CA SER A 115 -6.56 6.55 -16.45
C SER A 115 -7.94 5.89 -16.42
N PRO A 116 -8.20 4.91 -17.29
CA PRO A 116 -9.51 4.22 -17.36
C PRO A 116 -9.70 3.21 -16.21
N ASP A 117 -8.62 2.72 -15.61
CA ASP A 117 -8.61 1.77 -14.49
C ASP A 117 -8.82 2.48 -13.12
N GLY A 118 -9.93 3.23 -13.01
CA GLY A 118 -10.23 4.14 -11.91
C GLY A 118 -10.22 3.49 -10.53
N LEU A 119 -10.79 2.28 -10.38
CA LEU A 119 -10.76 1.54 -9.10
C LEU A 119 -9.33 1.19 -8.69
N ARG A 120 -8.52 0.72 -9.62
CA ARG A 120 -7.12 0.35 -9.36
C ARG A 120 -6.29 1.55 -8.89
N LYS A 121 -6.41 2.68 -9.58
CA LYS A 121 -5.74 3.93 -9.21
C LYS A 121 -6.25 4.47 -7.88
N ARG A 122 -7.55 4.31 -7.59
CA ARG A 122 -8.13 4.74 -6.30
C ARG A 122 -7.61 3.92 -5.12
N VAL A 123 -7.44 2.61 -5.30
CA VAL A 123 -6.83 1.74 -4.29
C VAL A 123 -5.33 2.03 -4.15
N ALA A 124 -4.61 2.24 -5.26
CA ALA A 124 -3.20 2.62 -5.22
C ALA A 124 -2.98 3.94 -4.47
N LEU A 125 -3.86 4.93 -4.67
CA LEU A 125 -3.84 6.18 -3.92
C LEU A 125 -4.06 5.94 -2.42
N ALA A 126 -5.03 5.10 -2.05
CA ALA A 126 -5.25 4.73 -0.65
C ALA A 126 -4.03 4.03 -0.03
N LEU A 127 -3.35 3.17 -0.77
CA LEU A 127 -2.10 2.52 -0.34
C LEU A 127 -0.95 3.54 -0.21
N SER A 128 -0.85 4.52 -1.11
CA SER A 128 0.19 5.57 -1.02
C SER A 128 0.03 6.49 0.20
N GLU A 129 -1.19 6.62 0.71
CA GLU A 129 -1.48 7.35 1.96
C GLU A 129 -1.19 6.52 3.22
N ILE A 130 -0.96 5.22 3.09
CA ILE A 130 -0.51 4.31 4.16
C ILE A 130 1.01 4.16 4.12
N CYS A 131 1.56 3.83 2.96
CA CYS A 131 2.99 3.67 2.71
C CYS A 131 3.56 4.99 2.17
N VAL A 132 3.65 6.01 2.99
CA VAL A 132 3.91 7.39 2.55
C VAL A 132 5.36 7.57 2.06
N VAL A 133 5.50 8.17 0.87
CA VAL A 133 6.74 8.77 0.38
C VAL A 133 6.41 10.16 -0.15
N SER A 134 7.17 11.18 0.27
CA SER A 134 6.99 12.54 -0.20
C SER A 134 8.02 12.90 -1.26
N LEU A 135 7.57 13.40 -2.41
CA LEU A 135 8.45 13.88 -3.49
C LEU A 135 9.43 14.94 -3.00
N SER A 136 8.99 15.85 -2.13
CA SER A 136 9.84 16.89 -1.55
C SER A 136 10.90 16.33 -0.57
N GLY A 137 10.69 15.14 -0.03
CA GLY A 137 11.63 14.45 0.84
C GLY A 137 12.59 13.51 0.09
N VAL A 138 12.47 13.39 -1.24
CA VAL A 138 13.32 12.54 -2.07
C VAL A 138 14.24 13.42 -2.91
N ASP A 139 15.44 13.71 -2.38
CA ASP A 139 16.43 14.56 -3.05
C ASP A 139 17.52 13.74 -3.73
N ILE A 140 17.18 13.15 -4.86
CA ILE A 140 18.06 12.33 -5.71
C ILE A 140 17.91 12.72 -7.17
N ALA A 141 18.93 12.44 -7.97
CA ALA A 141 18.78 12.51 -9.42
C ALA A 141 17.65 11.56 -9.88
N TRP A 142 16.85 11.98 -10.84
CA TRP A 142 15.69 11.23 -11.36
C TRP A 142 14.59 10.95 -10.31
N ARG A 143 14.44 11.85 -9.34
CA ARG A 143 13.38 11.73 -8.31
C ARG A 143 11.99 11.48 -8.90
N CYS A 144 11.70 12.06 -10.06
CA CYS A 144 10.41 11.84 -10.73
C CYS A 144 10.22 10.40 -11.19
N HIS A 145 11.27 9.77 -11.73
CA HIS A 145 11.23 8.36 -12.12
C HIS A 145 11.15 7.43 -10.92
N ALA A 146 11.85 7.76 -9.83
CA ALA A 146 11.75 7.00 -8.58
C ALA A 146 10.32 7.06 -8.00
N MET A 147 9.68 8.23 -8.00
CA MET A 147 8.29 8.41 -7.57
C MET A 147 7.29 7.75 -8.52
N ALA A 148 7.54 7.83 -9.85
CA ALA A 148 6.68 7.15 -10.82
C ALA A 148 6.71 5.63 -10.66
N TRP A 149 7.89 5.05 -10.44
CA TRP A 149 8.00 3.61 -10.19
C TRP A 149 7.40 3.21 -8.85
N TYR A 150 7.57 4.04 -7.82
CA TYR A 150 6.88 3.85 -6.53
C TYR A 150 5.36 3.79 -6.71
N TRP A 151 4.79 4.74 -7.44
CA TRP A 151 3.37 4.76 -7.79
C TRP A 151 2.95 3.52 -8.59
N ASP A 152 3.71 3.16 -9.62
CA ASP A 152 3.41 2.01 -10.49
C ASP A 152 3.43 0.69 -9.71
N GLN A 153 4.34 0.53 -8.73
CA GLN A 153 4.34 -0.64 -7.86
C GLN A 153 3.07 -0.75 -7.01
N LEU A 154 2.55 0.36 -6.48
CA LEU A 154 1.28 0.37 -5.74
C LEU A 154 0.10 0.07 -6.66
N VAL A 155 0.09 0.61 -7.89
CA VAL A 155 -0.92 0.32 -8.91
C VAL A 155 -0.91 -1.16 -9.29
N ASN A 156 0.25 -1.73 -9.54
CA ASN A 156 0.41 -3.13 -9.93
C ASN A 156 -0.07 -4.08 -8.82
N ASN A 157 0.09 -3.69 -7.56
CA ASN A 157 -0.28 -4.48 -6.39
C ASN A 157 -1.64 -4.10 -5.79
N ALA A 158 -2.39 -3.17 -6.38
CA ALA A 158 -3.66 -2.68 -5.82
C ALA A 158 -4.70 -3.80 -5.58
N PHE A 159 -4.63 -4.87 -6.36
CA PHE A 159 -5.47 -6.07 -6.24
C PHE A 159 -4.64 -7.35 -6.01
N GLY A 160 -3.39 -7.19 -5.59
CA GLY A 160 -2.46 -8.27 -5.26
C GLY A 160 -2.51 -8.67 -3.78
N ASN A 161 -1.40 -9.18 -3.28
CA ASN A 161 -1.25 -9.54 -1.87
C ASN A 161 -0.51 -8.44 -1.09
N TYR A 162 -1.01 -8.10 0.08
CA TYR A 162 -0.40 -7.06 0.94
C TYR A 162 1.03 -7.38 1.36
N ARG A 163 1.38 -8.68 1.48
CA ARG A 163 2.76 -9.11 1.72
C ARG A 163 3.71 -8.63 0.60
N SER A 164 3.25 -8.71 -0.65
CA SER A 164 4.01 -8.19 -1.81
C SER A 164 4.09 -6.66 -1.80
N VAL A 165 3.05 -5.97 -1.34
CA VAL A 165 3.11 -4.52 -1.15
C VAL A 165 4.22 -4.15 -0.17
N LEU A 166 4.27 -4.80 1.00
CA LEU A 166 5.31 -4.57 2.01
C LEU A 166 6.72 -4.80 1.44
N GLU A 167 6.94 -5.88 0.70
CA GLU A 167 8.25 -6.18 0.10
C GLU A 167 8.65 -5.16 -0.96
N ASN A 168 7.74 -4.86 -1.89
CA ASN A 168 7.99 -3.89 -2.94
C ASN A 168 8.27 -2.50 -2.39
N VAL A 169 7.55 -2.08 -1.35
CA VAL A 169 7.78 -0.80 -0.66
C VAL A 169 9.13 -0.81 0.06
N THR A 170 9.47 -1.89 0.77
CA THR A 170 10.74 -2.03 1.50
C THR A 170 11.95 -1.87 0.58
N LEU A 171 11.90 -2.48 -0.61
CA LEU A 171 13.01 -2.49 -1.55
C LEU A 171 12.94 -1.38 -2.61
N ASN A 172 11.95 -0.49 -2.52
CA ASN A 172 11.79 0.61 -3.48
C ASN A 172 12.86 1.70 -3.28
N ALA A 173 13.42 2.20 -4.37
CA ALA A 173 14.47 3.23 -4.34
C ALA A 173 14.01 4.55 -3.69
N ALA A 174 12.79 5.01 -3.96
CA ALA A 174 12.25 6.23 -3.37
C ALA A 174 12.02 6.07 -1.86
N MET A 175 11.41 4.96 -1.43
CA MET A 175 11.20 4.62 -0.02
C MET A 175 12.54 4.44 0.70
N GLY A 176 13.49 3.76 0.08
CA GLY A 176 14.83 3.54 0.64
C GLY A 176 15.56 4.84 0.96
N TYR A 177 15.41 5.86 0.13
CA TYR A 177 15.92 7.20 0.41
C TYR A 177 15.10 7.90 1.50
N TYR A 178 13.77 7.88 1.38
CA TYR A 178 12.86 8.64 2.23
C TYR A 178 12.91 8.22 3.71
N LEU A 179 13.04 6.93 3.98
CA LEU A 179 13.11 6.37 5.34
C LEU A 179 14.47 5.76 5.71
N ASN A 180 15.55 6.15 5.01
CA ASN A 180 16.95 5.81 5.34
C ASN A 180 17.30 4.32 5.29
N THR A 181 16.54 3.47 4.60
CA THR A 181 16.95 2.08 4.37
C THR A 181 18.14 2.03 3.42
N ARG A 182 18.15 2.92 2.43
CA ARG A 182 19.28 3.07 1.52
C ARG A 182 20.53 3.51 2.26
N GLY A 183 21.60 2.74 2.11
CA GLY A 183 22.90 3.04 2.70
C GLY A 183 22.98 2.81 4.21
N ASN A 184 21.92 2.31 4.85
CA ASN A 184 21.95 1.89 6.24
C ASN A 184 22.98 0.76 6.43
N GLN A 185 23.79 0.85 7.47
CA GLN A 185 24.91 -0.08 7.71
C GLN A 185 24.79 -0.72 9.08
N LYS A 186 25.31 -1.96 9.14
CA LYS A 186 25.45 -2.69 10.39
C LYS A 186 26.17 -1.90 11.47
N GLU A 187 26.00 -2.30 12.69
CA GLU A 187 26.70 -1.79 13.87
C GLU A 187 28.23 -1.78 13.69
N ASN A 188 28.90 -0.80 14.29
CA ASN A 188 30.35 -0.72 14.35
C ASN A 188 30.77 -0.31 15.78
N PRO A 189 31.20 -1.25 16.61
CA PRO A 189 31.60 -0.97 18.01
C PRO A 189 32.74 0.04 18.11
N ALA A 190 33.67 0.07 17.13
CA ALA A 190 34.82 0.97 17.16
C ALA A 190 34.45 2.46 17.00
N THR A 191 33.33 2.73 16.30
CA THR A 191 32.81 4.09 16.07
C THR A 191 31.53 4.40 16.83
N GLY A 192 30.95 3.41 17.52
CA GLY A 192 29.67 3.54 18.20
C GLY A 192 28.44 3.56 17.24
N ARG A 193 28.66 3.33 15.92
CA ARG A 193 27.56 3.33 14.95
C ARG A 193 26.57 2.21 15.27
N GLN A 194 25.28 2.57 15.22
CA GLN A 194 24.16 1.63 15.26
C GLN A 194 23.40 1.68 13.92
N PRO A 195 22.66 0.62 13.53
CA PRO A 195 21.74 0.68 12.42
C PRO A 195 20.71 1.82 12.56
N ASP A 196 20.36 2.45 11.46
CA ASP A 196 19.27 3.44 11.43
C ASP A 196 17.93 2.73 11.67
N GLU A 197 17.14 3.24 12.62
CA GLU A 197 15.88 2.63 13.07
C GLU A 197 14.63 3.17 12.35
N ASN A 198 14.78 4.20 11.52
CA ASN A 198 13.64 4.93 10.98
C ASN A 198 12.69 4.01 10.22
N TYR A 199 13.19 3.27 9.23
CA TYR A 199 12.35 2.34 8.48
C TYR A 199 11.75 1.23 9.35
N ALA A 200 12.52 0.67 10.28
CA ALA A 200 12.03 -0.37 11.18
C ALA A 200 10.85 0.11 12.03
N ARG A 201 10.89 1.34 12.49
CA ARG A 201 9.81 1.98 13.24
C ARG A 201 8.58 2.19 12.35
N GLU A 202 8.77 2.80 11.18
CA GLU A 202 7.67 3.18 10.30
C GLU A 202 6.96 1.97 9.67
N VAL A 203 7.70 0.90 9.33
CA VAL A 203 7.07 -0.32 8.80
C VAL A 203 6.19 -1.00 9.84
N MET A 204 6.57 -0.97 11.13
CA MET A 204 5.71 -1.46 12.22
C MET A 204 4.55 -0.50 12.50
N GLN A 205 4.85 0.76 12.69
CA GLN A 205 3.90 1.75 13.20
C GLN A 205 2.83 2.14 12.18
N LEU A 206 3.23 2.42 10.93
CA LEU A 206 2.34 2.99 9.90
C LEU A 206 1.88 1.95 8.88
N MET A 207 2.74 0.98 8.53
CA MET A 207 2.51 0.12 7.38
C MET A 207 2.10 -1.31 7.75
N SER A 208 2.05 -1.69 9.04
CA SER A 208 1.68 -3.07 9.39
C SER A 208 0.88 -3.22 10.68
N ILE A 209 1.44 -2.96 11.86
CA ILE A 209 0.84 -3.39 13.13
C ILE A 209 0.28 -2.26 13.99
N GLY A 210 0.69 -1.01 13.76
CA GLY A 210 0.27 0.14 14.58
C GLY A 210 0.92 0.15 15.95
N LEU A 211 0.52 1.09 16.82
CA LEU A 211 1.16 1.33 18.13
C LEU A 211 0.62 0.43 19.26
N VAL A 212 -0.59 -0.08 19.12
CA VAL A 212 -1.24 -0.87 20.19
C VAL A 212 -1.80 -2.17 19.63
N GLU A 213 -1.86 -3.20 20.47
CA GLU A 213 -2.53 -4.45 20.11
C GLU A 213 -4.02 -4.22 19.87
N LEU A 214 -4.54 -4.86 18.81
CA LEU A 214 -5.93 -4.71 18.37
C LEU A 214 -6.72 -6.01 18.49
N ASN A 215 -7.98 -5.87 18.83
CA ASN A 215 -9.01 -6.86 18.54
C ASN A 215 -9.31 -6.84 17.03
N ILE A 216 -10.00 -7.87 16.53
CA ILE A 216 -10.35 -7.98 15.11
C ILE A 216 -11.24 -6.83 14.61
N ASP A 217 -11.96 -6.18 15.51
CA ASP A 217 -12.83 -5.03 15.26
C ASP A 217 -12.09 -3.68 15.25
N GLY A 218 -10.76 -3.71 15.40
CA GLY A 218 -9.90 -2.52 15.43
C GLY A 218 -9.94 -1.75 16.75
N SER A 219 -10.61 -2.26 17.76
CA SER A 219 -10.55 -1.70 19.13
C SER A 219 -9.23 -2.11 19.80
N PRO A 220 -8.61 -1.23 20.62
CA PRO A 220 -7.40 -1.57 21.36
C PRO A 220 -7.65 -2.70 22.37
N LYS A 221 -6.75 -3.67 22.44
CA LYS A 221 -6.67 -4.59 23.58
C LYS A 221 -6.16 -3.82 24.80
N LYS A 222 -6.61 -4.23 25.97
CA LYS A 222 -6.27 -3.58 27.23
C LYS A 222 -5.70 -4.58 28.23
N ASP A 223 -4.79 -4.10 29.05
CA ASP A 223 -4.25 -4.84 30.19
C ASP A 223 -5.25 -4.90 31.37
N GLY A 224 -4.85 -5.53 32.46
CA GLY A 224 -5.68 -5.65 33.69
C GLY A 224 -6.00 -4.32 34.37
N ALA A 225 -5.30 -3.23 34.03
CA ALA A 225 -5.55 -1.87 34.49
C ALA A 225 -6.39 -1.04 33.52
N GLY A 226 -6.79 -1.62 32.37
CA GLY A 226 -7.59 -0.95 31.36
C GLY A 226 -6.78 -0.08 30.40
N LYS A 227 -5.45 -0.12 30.45
CA LYS A 227 -4.55 0.61 29.54
C LYS A 227 -4.35 -0.17 28.24
N PRO A 228 -4.31 0.48 27.05
CA PRO A 228 -3.94 -0.18 25.81
C PRO A 228 -2.57 -0.84 25.93
N ILE A 229 -2.43 -2.04 25.33
CA ILE A 229 -1.19 -2.81 25.28
C ILE A 229 -0.39 -2.36 24.07
N ASP A 230 0.89 -2.01 24.26
CA ASP A 230 1.78 -1.63 23.15
C ASP A 230 2.02 -2.84 22.23
N SER A 231 1.99 -2.65 20.92
CA SER A 231 2.16 -3.72 19.93
C SER A 231 3.62 -4.13 19.74
N TYR A 232 4.57 -3.27 20.07
CA TYR A 232 6.01 -3.53 20.02
C TYR A 232 6.76 -2.65 21.02
N THR A 233 8.00 -3.01 21.31
CA THR A 233 8.90 -2.30 22.20
C THR A 233 10.02 -1.62 21.43
N MET A 234 10.78 -0.75 22.09
CA MET A 234 12.00 -0.18 21.51
C MET A 234 13.04 -1.24 21.14
N ASN A 235 13.10 -2.34 21.90
CA ASN A 235 13.98 -3.46 21.58
C ASN A 235 13.60 -4.15 20.26
N ASP A 236 12.29 -4.25 19.94
CA ASP A 236 11.82 -4.77 18.66
C ASP A 236 12.27 -3.88 17.50
N VAL A 237 12.19 -2.55 17.67
CA VAL A 237 12.67 -1.56 16.67
C VAL A 237 14.16 -1.73 16.40
N THR A 238 14.99 -1.74 17.46
CA THR A 238 16.45 -1.84 17.36
C THR A 238 16.88 -3.17 16.70
N ASN A 239 16.23 -4.27 17.05
CA ASN A 239 16.53 -5.56 16.45
C ASN A 239 16.07 -5.66 14.99
N LEU A 240 14.86 -5.17 14.69
CA LEU A 240 14.36 -5.17 13.32
C LEU A 240 15.22 -4.28 12.40
N ALA A 241 15.77 -3.17 12.90
CA ALA A 241 16.64 -2.28 12.15
C ALA A 241 17.88 -2.99 11.57
N ARG A 242 18.41 -4.01 12.27
CA ARG A 242 19.53 -4.83 11.77
C ARG A 242 19.20 -5.51 10.44
N VAL A 243 17.95 -5.93 10.26
CA VAL A 243 17.49 -6.63 9.04
C VAL A 243 17.55 -5.71 7.82
N PHE A 244 17.33 -4.41 8.02
CA PHE A 244 17.30 -3.42 6.94
C PHE A 244 18.67 -2.80 6.63
N THR A 245 19.76 -3.35 7.17
CA THR A 245 21.12 -2.89 6.85
C THR A 245 21.65 -3.51 5.57
N GLY A 246 22.54 -2.79 4.88
CA GLY A 246 23.26 -3.27 3.70
C GLY A 246 22.55 -3.03 2.38
N TYR A 247 21.34 -2.51 2.36
CA TYR A 247 20.60 -2.22 1.13
C TYR A 247 21.03 -0.88 0.53
N ASP A 248 21.21 -0.85 -0.79
CA ASP A 248 21.51 0.36 -1.57
C ASP A 248 20.93 0.22 -2.98
N TYR A 249 20.95 1.28 -3.78
CA TYR A 249 20.48 1.24 -5.15
C TYR A 249 21.21 0.15 -5.95
N ASP A 250 20.46 -0.61 -6.74
CA ASP A 250 21.03 -1.52 -7.71
C ASP A 250 21.59 -0.72 -8.90
N GLN A 251 22.92 -0.70 -9.01
CA GLN A 251 23.65 0.00 -10.08
C GLN A 251 24.13 -0.95 -11.18
N THR A 252 23.71 -2.21 -11.20
CA THR A 252 24.18 -3.21 -12.17
C THR A 252 23.84 -2.85 -13.62
N GLN A 253 22.77 -2.09 -13.84
CA GLN A 253 22.34 -1.60 -15.13
C GLN A 253 22.61 -0.11 -15.34
N ASN A 254 23.43 0.49 -14.47
CA ASN A 254 23.75 1.91 -14.57
C ASN A 254 24.68 2.18 -15.76
N VAL A 255 24.32 3.17 -16.55
CA VAL A 255 25.16 3.75 -17.60
C VAL A 255 25.37 5.22 -17.23
N PRO A 256 26.46 5.53 -16.49
CA PRO A 256 26.77 6.91 -16.12
C PRO A 256 26.99 7.76 -17.38
N THR A 257 26.31 8.89 -17.45
CA THR A 257 26.41 9.79 -18.62
C THR A 257 26.82 11.17 -18.14
N THR A 258 27.80 11.77 -18.81
CA THR A 258 28.19 13.16 -18.56
C THR A 258 27.12 14.09 -19.14
N VAL A 259 26.62 15.01 -18.32
CA VAL A 259 25.68 16.03 -18.79
C VAL A 259 26.38 16.93 -19.81
N PRO A 260 25.80 17.11 -21.01
CA PRO A 260 26.41 17.92 -22.06
C PRO A 260 26.80 19.31 -21.59
N GLY A 261 28.01 19.76 -21.95
CA GLY A 261 28.54 21.08 -21.57
C GLY A 261 28.97 21.20 -20.10
N THR A 262 28.99 20.10 -19.33
CA THR A 262 29.39 20.11 -17.90
C THR A 262 30.35 18.98 -17.58
N THR A 263 30.90 18.98 -16.34
CA THR A 263 31.67 17.86 -15.78
C THR A 263 30.81 16.90 -14.93
N ARG A 264 29.52 17.20 -14.80
CA ARG A 264 28.61 16.42 -13.97
C ARG A 264 28.27 15.08 -14.65
N VAL A 265 28.39 14.01 -13.87
CA VAL A 265 27.98 12.66 -14.28
C VAL A 265 26.70 12.28 -13.54
N VAL A 266 25.70 11.82 -14.26
CA VAL A 266 24.41 11.39 -13.73
C VAL A 266 24.17 9.93 -14.15
N SER A 267 23.63 9.13 -13.23
CA SER A 267 23.16 7.77 -13.52
C SER A 267 22.01 7.81 -14.54
N ASN A 268 21.78 6.72 -15.25
CA ASN A 268 20.50 6.56 -15.95
C ASN A 268 19.35 6.33 -14.95
N THR A 269 18.12 6.27 -15.43
CA THR A 269 16.92 6.12 -14.58
C THR A 269 16.73 4.71 -14.01
N THR A 270 17.50 3.72 -14.47
CA THR A 270 17.23 2.28 -14.25
C THR A 270 17.25 1.87 -12.78
N PHE A 271 18.16 2.46 -11.99
CA PHE A 271 18.24 2.15 -10.55
C PHE A 271 16.92 2.39 -9.81
N ALA A 272 16.13 3.36 -10.26
CA ALA A 272 14.86 3.71 -9.63
C ALA A 272 13.79 2.63 -9.83
N ARG A 273 13.95 1.78 -10.85
CA ARG A 273 13.04 0.70 -11.23
C ARG A 273 13.44 -0.66 -10.66
N LEU A 274 14.70 -0.82 -10.29
CA LEU A 274 15.20 -2.05 -9.68
C LEU A 274 14.94 -2.07 -8.18
N PRO A 275 14.67 -3.24 -7.58
CA PRO A 275 14.71 -3.40 -6.14
C PRO A 275 16.10 -3.03 -5.62
N MET A 276 16.19 -2.39 -4.45
CA MET A 276 17.50 -2.15 -3.81
C MET A 276 18.26 -3.46 -3.64
N ALA A 277 19.56 -3.43 -3.95
CA ALA A 277 20.46 -4.56 -3.85
C ALA A 277 21.10 -4.64 -2.47
N LEU A 278 21.36 -5.88 -2.01
CA LEU A 278 22.01 -6.14 -0.74
C LEU A 278 23.54 -6.17 -0.90
N ASN A 279 24.23 -5.31 -0.17
CA ASN A 279 25.67 -5.43 0.08
C ASN A 279 25.90 -6.21 1.38
N ALA A 280 26.23 -7.49 1.27
CA ALA A 280 26.43 -8.38 2.42
C ALA A 280 27.51 -7.89 3.40
N SER A 281 28.53 -7.14 2.94
CA SER A 281 29.58 -6.62 3.81
C SER A 281 29.09 -5.53 4.77
N ARG A 282 27.99 -4.86 4.41
CA ARG A 282 27.33 -3.80 5.19
C ARG A 282 26.13 -4.30 5.99
N HIS A 283 25.71 -5.55 5.75
CA HIS A 283 24.59 -6.16 6.45
C HIS A 283 25.00 -6.67 7.84
N SER A 284 24.10 -6.51 8.84
CA SER A 284 24.32 -7.02 10.20
C SER A 284 24.32 -8.54 10.22
N THR A 285 25.32 -9.10 10.89
CA THR A 285 25.42 -10.54 11.13
C THR A 285 24.97 -10.96 12.53
N LEU A 286 24.52 -10.00 13.34
CA LEU A 286 24.02 -10.30 14.69
C LEU A 286 22.63 -10.92 14.63
N ALA A 287 22.30 -11.71 15.65
CA ALA A 287 20.94 -12.20 15.82
C ALA A 287 19.97 -11.01 16.03
N ALA A 288 18.74 -11.16 15.56
CA ALA A 288 17.69 -10.16 15.72
C ALA A 288 16.42 -10.84 16.27
N THR A 289 15.97 -10.40 17.45
CA THR A 289 14.74 -10.90 18.09
C THR A 289 13.74 -9.77 18.20
N PHE A 290 12.59 -9.90 17.55
CA PHE A 290 11.51 -8.91 17.53
C PHE A 290 10.16 -9.61 17.38
N LEU A 291 9.11 -9.09 17.99
CA LEU A 291 7.74 -9.61 17.94
C LEU A 291 7.67 -11.13 18.16
N GLY A 292 8.47 -11.66 19.07
CA GLY A 292 8.52 -13.10 19.36
C GLY A 292 9.26 -13.97 18.34
N THR A 293 9.77 -13.39 17.24
CA THR A 293 10.55 -14.10 16.20
C THR A 293 12.04 -13.83 16.38
N THR A 294 12.86 -14.88 16.30
CA THR A 294 14.31 -14.76 16.31
C THR A 294 14.90 -15.14 14.96
N ILE A 295 15.64 -14.22 14.36
CA ILE A 295 16.51 -14.47 13.20
C ILE A 295 17.89 -14.78 13.75
N PRO A 296 18.45 -15.99 13.51
CA PRO A 296 19.77 -16.37 14.01
C PRO A 296 20.88 -15.48 13.47
N ALA A 297 21.98 -15.40 14.22
CA ALA A 297 23.19 -14.74 13.74
C ALA A 297 23.69 -15.36 12.42
N ASN A 298 24.28 -14.55 11.56
CA ASN A 298 24.80 -14.94 10.24
C ASN A 298 23.72 -15.43 9.24
N THR A 299 22.42 -15.16 9.50
CA THR A 299 21.39 -15.44 8.50
C THR A 299 21.63 -14.57 7.26
N PRO A 300 21.60 -15.14 6.04
CA PRO A 300 21.72 -14.35 4.80
C PRO A 300 20.66 -13.26 4.74
N GLY A 301 21.04 -12.02 4.33
CA GLY A 301 20.16 -10.86 4.43
C GLY A 301 18.83 -11.00 3.67
N ALA A 302 18.80 -11.66 2.52
CA ALA A 302 17.54 -11.93 1.82
C ALA A 302 16.61 -12.86 2.63
N ALA A 303 17.15 -13.86 3.32
CA ALA A 303 16.39 -14.74 4.19
C ALA A 303 15.94 -14.01 5.47
N ALA A 304 16.80 -13.16 6.03
CA ALA A 304 16.46 -12.29 7.16
C ALA A 304 15.31 -11.34 6.80
N LEU A 305 15.39 -10.68 5.65
CA LEU A 305 14.32 -9.79 5.15
C LEU A 305 13.00 -10.55 4.95
N LYS A 306 13.06 -11.72 4.31
CA LYS A 306 11.85 -12.54 4.12
C LYS A 306 11.20 -12.88 5.46
N THR A 307 11.98 -13.37 6.42
CA THR A 307 11.49 -13.72 7.77
C THR A 307 10.88 -12.50 8.47
N ALA A 308 11.54 -11.35 8.38
CA ALA A 308 11.04 -10.12 9.00
C ALA A 308 9.70 -9.67 8.41
N LEU A 309 9.60 -9.61 7.09
CA LEU A 309 8.36 -9.21 6.43
C LEU A 309 7.23 -10.23 6.62
N ASP A 310 7.56 -11.52 6.69
CA ASP A 310 6.57 -12.57 7.01
C ASP A 310 6.08 -12.44 8.47
N THR A 311 6.97 -12.13 9.42
CA THR A 311 6.60 -11.87 10.82
C THR A 311 5.66 -10.68 10.95
N LEU A 312 6.00 -9.56 10.33
CA LEU A 312 5.15 -8.37 10.30
C LEU A 312 3.79 -8.67 9.65
N PHE A 313 3.79 -9.26 8.46
CA PHE A 313 2.58 -9.56 7.71
C PHE A 313 1.64 -10.53 8.45
N ASN A 314 2.18 -11.52 9.16
CA ASN A 314 1.39 -12.49 9.90
C ASN A 314 0.92 -12.00 11.28
N HIS A 315 1.36 -10.83 11.72
CA HIS A 315 0.92 -10.29 13.00
C HIS A 315 -0.61 -10.07 13.01
N PRO A 316 -1.31 -10.42 14.11
CA PRO A 316 -2.79 -10.34 14.18
C PRO A 316 -3.35 -8.94 13.90
N ASN A 317 -2.60 -7.90 14.23
CA ASN A 317 -3.02 -6.51 14.04
C ASN A 317 -3.18 -6.08 12.57
N VAL A 318 -2.48 -6.72 11.62
CA VAL A 318 -2.41 -6.21 10.24
C VAL A 318 -3.78 -6.15 9.58
N GLY A 319 -4.59 -7.20 9.76
CA GLY A 319 -5.96 -7.23 9.23
C GLY A 319 -6.82 -6.06 9.70
N PRO A 320 -7.05 -5.87 11.01
CA PRO A 320 -7.85 -4.77 11.51
C PRO A 320 -7.20 -3.40 11.29
N PHE A 321 -5.88 -3.27 11.39
CA PHE A 321 -5.17 -1.99 11.22
C PHE A 321 -5.24 -1.47 9.78
N ILE A 322 -4.87 -2.30 8.82
CA ILE A 322 -4.90 -1.94 7.40
C ILE A 322 -6.34 -1.87 6.87
N GLY A 323 -7.20 -2.80 7.29
CA GLY A 323 -8.62 -2.79 6.93
C GLY A 323 -9.31 -1.51 7.34
N LYS A 324 -9.13 -1.06 8.58
CA LYS A 324 -9.68 0.22 9.07
C LYS A 324 -9.18 1.42 8.27
N GLN A 325 -7.87 1.47 7.99
CA GLN A 325 -7.29 2.56 7.21
C GLN A 325 -7.83 2.60 5.79
N LEU A 326 -8.00 1.44 5.12
CA LEU A 326 -8.57 1.38 3.77
C LEU A 326 -10.06 1.79 3.77
N ILE A 327 -10.86 1.38 4.77
CA ILE A 327 -12.24 1.86 4.92
C ILE A 327 -12.26 3.38 5.03
N GLN A 328 -11.39 3.95 5.88
CA GLN A 328 -11.33 5.39 6.10
C GLN A 328 -10.95 6.18 4.84
N ARG A 329 -10.11 5.61 3.99
CA ARG A 329 -9.71 6.26 2.73
C ARG A 329 -10.76 6.11 1.64
N LEU A 330 -11.47 5.00 1.60
CA LEU A 330 -12.41 4.72 0.52
C LEU A 330 -13.85 5.15 0.84
N VAL A 331 -14.36 4.90 2.06
CA VAL A 331 -15.79 4.95 2.38
C VAL A 331 -16.15 5.99 3.45
N THR A 332 -15.69 5.81 4.68
CA THR A 332 -16.10 6.63 5.83
C THR A 332 -14.97 6.86 6.83
N SER A 333 -14.91 8.04 7.41
CA SER A 333 -13.90 8.37 8.43
C SER A 333 -14.10 7.59 9.73
N ASN A 334 -15.32 7.20 10.04
CA ASN A 334 -15.70 6.56 11.31
C ASN A 334 -16.41 5.23 11.06
N PRO A 335 -15.69 4.17 10.61
CA PRO A 335 -16.29 2.85 10.44
C PRO A 335 -16.69 2.26 11.80
N SER A 336 -17.79 1.52 11.83
CA SER A 336 -18.16 0.77 13.05
C SER A 336 -17.15 -0.34 13.33
N PRO A 337 -17.00 -0.77 14.60
CA PRO A 337 -16.18 -1.94 14.94
C PRO A 337 -16.59 -3.20 14.17
N ALA A 338 -17.88 -3.40 13.96
CA ALA A 338 -18.40 -4.54 13.20
C ALA A 338 -17.96 -4.50 11.72
N TYR A 339 -17.95 -3.34 11.10
CA TYR A 339 -17.46 -3.18 9.74
C TYR A 339 -15.96 -3.50 9.64
N VAL A 340 -15.15 -2.94 10.56
CA VAL A 340 -13.72 -3.24 10.64
C VAL A 340 -13.49 -4.74 10.81
N ALA A 341 -14.25 -5.42 11.69
CA ALA A 341 -14.11 -6.85 11.91
C ALA A 341 -14.39 -7.68 10.64
N ARG A 342 -15.41 -7.34 9.87
CA ARG A 342 -15.73 -8.04 8.61
C ARG A 342 -14.62 -7.86 7.57
N VAL A 343 -14.09 -6.66 7.42
CA VAL A 343 -12.98 -6.38 6.49
C VAL A 343 -11.68 -7.05 6.96
N ALA A 344 -11.39 -7.02 8.27
CA ALA A 344 -10.25 -7.73 8.84
C ALA A 344 -10.34 -9.25 8.66
N ALA A 345 -11.54 -9.83 8.77
CA ALA A 345 -11.78 -11.25 8.49
C ALA A 345 -11.46 -11.58 7.02
N ALA A 346 -11.89 -10.75 6.06
CA ALA A 346 -11.56 -10.90 4.64
C ALA A 346 -10.06 -10.76 4.37
N PHE A 347 -9.37 -9.85 5.07
CA PHE A 347 -7.91 -9.75 5.01
C PHE A 347 -7.23 -11.01 5.55
N ASN A 348 -7.71 -11.55 6.66
CA ASN A 348 -7.12 -12.74 7.28
C ASN A 348 -7.34 -14.03 6.47
N ASN A 349 -8.45 -14.09 5.73
CA ASN A 349 -8.78 -15.21 4.85
C ASN A 349 -9.79 -14.75 3.79
N ASN A 350 -9.40 -14.82 2.53
CA ASN A 350 -10.26 -14.45 1.38
C ASN A 350 -11.37 -15.45 1.04
N GLY A 351 -11.57 -16.48 1.86
CA GLY A 351 -12.48 -17.59 1.62
C GLY A 351 -11.82 -18.81 0.95
N ALA A 352 -10.60 -18.65 0.41
CA ALA A 352 -9.78 -19.73 -0.17
C ALA A 352 -8.51 -20.01 0.64
N GLY A 353 -8.44 -19.54 1.89
CA GLY A 353 -7.27 -19.73 2.76
C GLY A 353 -6.13 -18.75 2.55
N VAL A 354 -6.29 -17.72 1.72
CA VAL A 354 -5.25 -16.73 1.43
C VAL A 354 -5.42 -15.50 2.33
N ARG A 355 -4.35 -15.15 3.06
CA ARG A 355 -4.25 -13.91 3.85
C ARG A 355 -3.74 -12.78 2.98
N GLY A 356 -4.24 -11.55 3.21
CA GLY A 356 -3.73 -10.32 2.60
C GLY A 356 -4.13 -10.11 1.14
N ASP A 357 -5.12 -10.84 0.64
CA ASP A 357 -5.69 -10.65 -0.69
C ASP A 357 -6.45 -9.30 -0.76
N LEU A 358 -5.83 -8.30 -1.39
CA LEU A 358 -6.40 -6.96 -1.48
C LEU A 358 -7.66 -6.91 -2.37
N ARG A 359 -7.81 -7.83 -3.33
CA ARG A 359 -9.05 -7.95 -4.11
C ARG A 359 -10.22 -8.31 -3.19
N ALA A 360 -10.03 -9.28 -2.31
CA ALA A 360 -11.04 -9.67 -1.31
C ALA A 360 -11.31 -8.55 -0.30
N VAL A 361 -10.27 -7.85 0.15
CA VAL A 361 -10.38 -6.72 1.07
C VAL A 361 -11.18 -5.57 0.45
N VAL A 362 -10.85 -5.15 -0.77
CA VAL A 362 -11.57 -4.08 -1.49
C VAL A 362 -13.03 -4.46 -1.72
N LYS A 363 -13.28 -5.73 -2.08
CA LYS A 363 -14.64 -6.25 -2.23
C LYS A 363 -15.41 -6.20 -0.91
N ALA A 364 -14.82 -6.64 0.20
CA ALA A 364 -15.41 -6.57 1.53
C ALA A 364 -15.69 -5.12 1.96
N ILE A 365 -14.82 -4.17 1.64
CA ILE A 365 -15.03 -2.75 1.95
C ILE A 365 -16.20 -2.19 1.14
N LEU A 366 -16.21 -2.36 -0.17
CA LEU A 366 -17.15 -1.65 -1.05
C LEU A 366 -18.54 -2.29 -1.09
N LEU A 367 -18.66 -3.57 -0.76
CA LEU A 367 -19.95 -4.27 -0.73
C LEU A 367 -20.59 -4.35 0.67
N ASP A 368 -19.86 -3.95 1.71
CA ASP A 368 -20.38 -4.02 3.09
C ASP A 368 -21.71 -3.26 3.21
N ASP A 369 -22.67 -3.84 3.94
CA ASP A 369 -23.98 -3.25 4.14
C ASP A 369 -23.89 -1.86 4.78
N GLU A 370 -22.92 -1.61 5.66
CA GLU A 370 -22.70 -0.28 6.22
C GLU A 370 -22.30 0.74 5.15
N ALA A 371 -21.52 0.33 4.13
CA ALA A 371 -21.16 1.18 3.01
C ALA A 371 -22.32 1.39 2.03
N ARG A 372 -23.23 0.42 1.91
CA ARG A 372 -24.31 0.39 0.89
C ARG A 372 -25.65 0.88 1.43
N SER A 373 -25.95 0.63 2.70
CA SER A 373 -27.26 1.00 3.29
C SER A 373 -27.59 2.49 3.12
N PRO A 374 -28.83 2.82 2.74
CA PRO A 374 -29.33 4.20 2.74
C PRO A 374 -29.24 4.89 4.11
N ALA A 375 -29.28 4.12 5.20
CA ALA A 375 -29.19 4.65 6.57
C ALA A 375 -27.91 5.48 6.79
N GLY A 376 -26.81 5.18 6.10
CA GLY A 376 -25.60 5.98 6.16
C GLY A 376 -25.76 7.44 5.70
N LEU A 377 -26.77 7.75 4.89
CA LEU A 377 -27.04 9.12 4.43
C LEU A 377 -27.59 10.05 5.55
N THR A 378 -28.19 9.48 6.58
CA THR A 378 -28.81 10.20 7.69
C THR A 378 -28.08 10.01 9.02
N GLN A 379 -27.09 9.13 9.07
CA GLN A 379 -26.29 8.87 10.27
C GLN A 379 -25.27 9.99 10.53
N PRO A 380 -25.31 10.68 11.67
CA PRO A 380 -24.26 11.61 12.06
C PRO A 380 -22.90 10.88 12.13
N GLY A 381 -21.89 11.45 11.51
CA GLY A 381 -20.53 10.88 11.53
C GLY A 381 -20.23 9.82 10.46
N PHE A 382 -21.21 9.38 9.67
CA PHE A 382 -20.93 8.54 8.50
C PHE A 382 -20.50 9.38 7.30
N GLY A 383 -19.60 8.84 6.48
CA GLY A 383 -19.01 9.51 5.33
C GLY A 383 -17.62 10.06 5.63
N LYS A 384 -17.07 10.79 4.68
CA LYS A 384 -15.73 11.42 4.82
C LYS A 384 -15.70 12.77 4.13
N LEU A 385 -14.98 13.71 4.72
CA LEU A 385 -14.55 14.91 4.03
C LEU A 385 -13.43 14.50 3.04
N ARG A 386 -13.71 14.62 1.75
CA ARG A 386 -12.72 14.30 0.73
C ARG A 386 -11.64 15.37 0.66
N GLU A 387 -10.44 14.93 0.47
CA GLU A 387 -9.27 15.76 0.23
C GLU A 387 -9.52 16.68 -1.01
N PRO A 388 -9.00 17.90 -1.02
CA PRO A 388 -9.17 18.84 -2.15
C PRO A 388 -8.78 18.22 -3.50
N MET A 389 -7.69 17.45 -3.53
CA MET A 389 -7.23 16.75 -4.73
C MET A 389 -8.30 15.76 -5.27
N LEU A 390 -8.89 14.93 -4.42
CA LEU A 390 -9.95 13.99 -4.83
C LEU A 390 -11.20 14.71 -5.33
N ARG A 391 -11.56 15.83 -4.70
CA ARG A 391 -12.71 16.65 -5.13
C ARG A 391 -12.46 17.28 -6.51
N PHE A 392 -11.24 17.78 -6.73
CA PHE A 392 -10.85 18.34 -8.01
C PHE A 392 -10.81 17.28 -9.11
N VAL A 393 -10.23 16.12 -8.87
CA VAL A 393 -10.22 14.99 -9.81
C VAL A 393 -11.65 14.54 -10.14
N GLN A 394 -12.51 14.42 -9.11
CA GLN A 394 -13.92 14.07 -9.31
C GLN A 394 -14.61 15.05 -10.24
N TRP A 395 -14.46 16.35 -9.98
CA TRP A 395 -15.04 17.40 -10.83
C TRP A 395 -14.48 17.31 -12.25
N GLY A 396 -13.15 17.25 -12.41
CA GLY A 396 -12.51 17.20 -13.72
C GLY A 396 -12.96 16.00 -14.55
N ARG A 397 -13.01 14.81 -13.96
CA ARG A 397 -13.45 13.59 -14.66
C ARG A 397 -14.94 13.62 -14.98
N THR A 398 -15.78 14.05 -14.03
CA THR A 398 -17.24 14.10 -14.23
C THR A 398 -17.63 15.01 -15.38
N PHE A 399 -16.95 16.15 -15.55
CA PHE A 399 -17.22 17.11 -16.62
C PHE A 399 -16.31 16.95 -17.84
N GLY A 400 -15.51 15.88 -17.91
CA GLY A 400 -14.71 15.57 -19.09
C GLY A 400 -13.56 16.54 -19.35
N ILE A 401 -13.00 17.17 -18.29
CA ILE A 401 -11.87 18.10 -18.45
C ILE A 401 -10.70 17.38 -19.09
N HIS A 402 -10.02 18.08 -19.99
CA HIS A 402 -8.80 17.61 -20.64
C HIS A 402 -7.76 18.73 -20.68
N SER A 403 -6.50 18.35 -20.68
CA SER A 403 -5.40 19.28 -20.94
C SER A 403 -5.27 19.48 -22.45
N ALA A 404 -5.39 20.73 -22.94
CA ALA A 404 -5.30 21.03 -24.36
C ALA A 404 -3.96 20.60 -24.99
N GLN A 405 -2.88 20.73 -24.23
CA GLN A 405 -1.52 20.30 -24.62
C GLN A 405 -1.18 18.90 -24.11
N GLY A 406 -2.07 18.25 -23.37
CA GLY A 406 -1.83 16.97 -22.72
C GLY A 406 -0.73 17.02 -21.64
N SER A 407 -0.36 18.20 -21.16
CA SER A 407 0.76 18.39 -20.22
C SER A 407 0.39 18.17 -18.76
N TRP A 408 -0.89 18.40 -18.40
CA TRP A 408 -1.41 18.24 -17.02
C TRP A 408 -0.67 19.05 -15.95
N LYS A 409 -0.24 20.27 -16.30
CA LYS A 409 0.45 21.23 -15.43
C LYS A 409 -0.51 21.88 -14.42
N ILE A 410 -1.21 21.11 -13.64
CA ILE A 410 -2.25 21.61 -12.71
C ILE A 410 -1.64 22.34 -11.53
N GLY A 411 -0.43 21.97 -11.11
CA GLY A 411 0.29 22.62 -10.02
C GLY A 411 0.77 24.04 -10.35
N ASP A 412 0.92 24.37 -11.63
CA ASP A 412 1.30 25.69 -12.10
C ASP A 412 0.12 26.40 -12.75
N LEU A 413 -0.66 27.09 -11.94
CA LEU A 413 -1.80 27.88 -12.39
C LEU A 413 -1.42 29.31 -12.84
N SER A 414 -0.16 29.70 -12.70
CA SER A 414 0.34 31.05 -13.04
C SER A 414 0.51 31.25 -14.53
N ASP A 415 0.71 30.18 -15.32
CA ASP A 415 0.89 30.25 -16.78
C ASP A 415 -0.30 29.63 -17.52
N PRO A 416 -1.23 30.46 -18.03
CA PRO A 416 -2.40 29.97 -18.80
C PRO A 416 -2.00 29.32 -20.14
N GLY A 417 -0.84 29.62 -20.71
CA GLY A 417 -0.37 29.03 -21.96
C GLY A 417 0.17 27.60 -21.82
N SER A 418 0.46 27.18 -20.62
CA SER A 418 1.03 25.84 -20.32
C SER A 418 -0.01 24.78 -19.87
N ARG A 419 -1.29 25.15 -19.77
CA ARG A 419 -2.39 24.30 -19.28
C ARG A 419 -2.89 23.28 -20.30
#